data_54ba376b8d1bb755ec174180bfa500af
#
_entry.id   54ba376b8d1bb755ec174180bfa500af
#
_cell.length_a   1.000
_cell.length_b   1.000
_cell.length_c   1.000
_cell.angle_alpha   90.00
_cell.angle_beta   90.00
_cell.angle_gamma   90.00
#
_symmetry.space_group_name_H-M   'P 1'
#
loop_
_entity.id
_entity.type
_entity.pdbx_description
1 polymer ?
#
loop_
_entity_poly.entity_id
_entity_poly.type
_entity_poly.pdbx_seq_one_letter_code
_entity_poly.pdbx_strand_id
1 'polypeptide(L)'
;MSQPLRIEKDKLESAAEKLLTFAVKAGADVAEVCGSYGNKTRIGLEKQDYHLASADDGYSLGIRVLKGQQQGFASCNSTEPSELKEIAMKAIEIAGFSPANPHYSINLSANVPTNSPKNLLDPALIDISLQTQKDWTRLLVGEAIKDKRFRLNEGSVEIGTSLSLVLNSLGTHQLEADSAVGWSLMGMGVEGNNITSFDYFSQMVRSAAEAGDKIVFSARNFVAEVLRNLQIGKSESYKGMVIFTPRAVLDVLISSLSYHLNGRVIAENTGKWTLKDREIPILNKALTLTDNPWLKDRSGCSSFDREGTPTAPLSLIDRGVLKNFCLDHYAAHALQLSSTGHAAGGPSSLPTVSTHNLCLMAGNSPEDSLYQRAAQNQKSFLVVHRYSGQSDPVTGDFSGVAKGAEWWVNGERQYYVQETLISGNIFEALGKDLVEISKETEVIDSAEESPTLLIDNISVTGG
;
A
#
# COMPACT_ATOMS: atom_id res chain seq x y z
N MET A 1 -9.59 -9.34 23.61
CA MET A 1 -10.52 -8.28 23.15
C MET A 1 -11.14 -7.64 24.37
N SER A 2 -11.10 -6.33 24.52
CA SER A 2 -11.71 -5.60 25.63
C SER A 2 -13.25 -5.75 25.61
N GLN A 3 -13.92 -5.50 26.74
CA GLN A 3 -15.38 -5.60 26.81
C GLN A 3 -16.09 -4.64 25.84
N PRO A 4 -15.67 -3.36 25.65
CA PRO A 4 -16.27 -2.47 24.65
C PRO A 4 -16.17 -3.01 23.24
N LEU A 5 -14.99 -3.43 22.80
CA LEU A 5 -14.79 -3.94 21.42
C LEU A 5 -15.57 -5.24 21.17
N ARG A 6 -15.84 -6.03 22.21
CA ARG A 6 -16.68 -7.23 22.11
C ARG A 6 -18.14 -6.87 21.83
N ILE A 7 -18.65 -5.83 22.46
CA ILE A 7 -20.02 -5.33 22.22
C ILE A 7 -20.16 -4.88 20.77
N GLU A 8 -19.19 -4.12 20.26
CA GLU A 8 -19.20 -3.64 18.90
C GLU A 8 -19.08 -4.78 17.88
N LYS A 9 -18.29 -5.82 18.20
CA LYS A 9 -18.23 -7.04 17.41
C LYS A 9 -19.60 -7.72 17.31
N ASP A 10 -20.27 -7.99 18.44
CA ASP A 10 -21.55 -8.69 18.49
C ASP A 10 -22.63 -7.91 17.72
N LYS A 11 -22.57 -6.56 17.79
CA LYS A 11 -23.47 -5.68 17.05
C LYS A 11 -23.20 -5.70 15.55
N LEU A 12 -21.92 -5.67 15.12
CA LEU A 12 -21.52 -5.77 13.72
C LEU A 12 -21.96 -7.09 13.11
N GLU A 13 -21.67 -8.20 13.78
CA GLU A 13 -22.09 -9.55 13.34
C GLU A 13 -23.61 -9.66 13.21
N SER A 14 -24.37 -9.23 14.22
CA SER A 14 -25.83 -9.24 14.17
C SER A 14 -26.40 -8.40 13.03
N ALA A 15 -25.82 -7.23 12.77
CA ALA A 15 -26.24 -6.37 11.66
C ALA A 15 -25.95 -7.02 10.30
N ALA A 16 -24.75 -7.59 10.12
CA ALA A 16 -24.36 -8.26 8.89
C ALA A 16 -25.21 -9.50 8.59
N GLU A 17 -25.52 -10.32 9.60
CA GLU A 17 -26.41 -11.48 9.46
C GLU A 17 -27.84 -11.09 9.05
N LYS A 18 -28.38 -10.01 9.64
CA LYS A 18 -29.68 -9.46 9.25
C LYS A 18 -29.66 -8.98 7.81
N LEU A 19 -28.63 -8.22 7.42
CA LEU A 19 -28.47 -7.71 6.07
C LEU A 19 -28.40 -8.85 5.06
N LEU A 20 -27.61 -9.87 5.31
CA LEU A 20 -27.52 -11.07 4.49
C LEU A 20 -28.87 -11.78 4.37
N THR A 21 -29.58 -11.93 5.48
CA THR A 21 -30.93 -12.54 5.51
C THR A 21 -31.93 -11.74 4.69
N PHE A 22 -31.91 -10.41 4.76
CA PHE A 22 -32.77 -9.56 3.96
C PHE A 22 -32.51 -9.70 2.46
N ALA A 23 -31.23 -9.74 2.04
CA ALA A 23 -30.88 -9.91 0.64
C ALA A 23 -31.32 -11.26 0.06
N VAL A 24 -31.12 -12.35 0.80
CA VAL A 24 -31.57 -13.70 0.40
C VAL A 24 -33.10 -13.74 0.29
N LYS A 25 -33.83 -13.19 1.28
CA LYS A 25 -35.31 -13.11 1.24
C LYS A 25 -35.82 -12.22 0.12
N ALA A 26 -35.06 -11.22 -0.30
CA ALA A 26 -35.39 -10.33 -1.41
C ALA A 26 -35.10 -10.95 -2.79
N GLY A 27 -34.54 -12.17 -2.84
CA GLY A 27 -34.36 -12.94 -4.07
C GLY A 27 -32.95 -12.89 -4.66
N ALA A 28 -31.92 -12.67 -3.83
CA ALA A 28 -30.54 -12.93 -4.22
C ALA A 28 -30.32 -14.44 -4.35
N ASP A 29 -29.67 -14.89 -5.42
CA ASP A 29 -29.23 -16.28 -5.57
C ASP A 29 -28.04 -16.54 -4.62
N VAL A 30 -27.11 -15.59 -4.58
CA VAL A 30 -25.99 -15.56 -3.64
C VAL A 30 -25.78 -14.13 -3.17
N ALA A 31 -25.45 -13.95 -1.90
CA ALA A 31 -25.17 -12.65 -1.30
C ALA A 31 -23.92 -12.70 -0.42
N GLU A 32 -23.20 -11.58 -0.37
CA GLU A 32 -22.00 -11.36 0.46
C GLU A 32 -22.12 -10.02 1.18
N VAL A 33 -21.85 -10.02 2.47
CA VAL A 33 -21.74 -8.81 3.28
C VAL A 33 -20.30 -8.60 3.67
N CYS A 34 -19.78 -7.40 3.41
CA CYS A 34 -18.57 -6.90 4.02
C CYS A 34 -18.96 -5.85 5.06
N GLY A 35 -18.50 -6.02 6.28
CA GLY A 35 -18.76 -5.12 7.38
C GLY A 35 -17.48 -4.63 8.03
N SER A 36 -17.51 -3.44 8.57
CA SER A 36 -16.45 -2.91 9.42
C SER A 36 -17.01 -2.07 10.55
N TYR A 37 -16.31 -2.08 11.66
CA TYR A 37 -16.41 -1.09 12.71
C TYR A 37 -15.03 -0.46 12.90
N GLY A 38 -14.95 0.84 13.06
CA GLY A 38 -13.72 1.55 13.36
C GLY A 38 -13.94 2.54 14.49
N ASN A 39 -12.96 2.61 15.39
CA ASN A 39 -12.83 3.67 16.37
C ASN A 39 -11.46 4.30 16.18
N LYS A 40 -11.42 5.63 16.02
CA LYS A 40 -10.23 6.35 15.62
C LYS A 40 -10.15 7.70 16.29
N THR A 41 -9.00 8.02 16.86
CA THR A 41 -8.70 9.33 17.39
C THR A 41 -7.50 9.92 16.65
N ARG A 42 -7.57 11.20 16.28
CA ARG A 42 -6.47 11.92 15.65
C ARG A 42 -6.19 13.21 16.38
N ILE A 43 -4.92 13.47 16.66
CA ILE A 43 -4.44 14.76 17.17
C ILE A 43 -3.43 15.31 16.17
N GLY A 44 -3.69 16.53 15.69
CA GLY A 44 -2.83 17.23 14.75
C GLY A 44 -2.38 18.58 15.30
N LEU A 45 -1.15 18.95 14.93
CA LEU A 45 -0.55 20.26 15.18
C LEU A 45 -0.25 20.90 13.81
N GLU A 46 -0.69 22.15 13.65
CA GLU A 46 -0.31 23.01 12.54
C GLU A 46 0.49 24.19 13.10
N LYS A 47 1.65 24.48 12.52
CA LYS A 47 2.51 25.60 12.96
C LYS A 47 2.75 25.64 14.47
N GLN A 48 2.84 24.48 15.13
CA GLN A 48 3.05 24.27 16.57
C GLN A 48 1.80 24.45 17.46
N ASP A 49 0.67 24.80 16.91
CA ASP A 49 -0.60 24.89 17.67
C ASP A 49 -1.47 23.65 17.40
N TYR A 50 -2.22 23.23 18.42
CA TYR A 50 -3.23 22.18 18.21
C TYR A 50 -4.30 22.69 17.26
N HIS A 51 -4.39 22.08 16.11
CA HIS A 51 -5.35 22.46 15.07
C HIS A 51 -6.49 21.46 14.95
N LEU A 52 -6.22 20.21 15.20
CA LEU A 52 -7.18 19.13 15.03
C LEU A 52 -7.16 18.21 16.26
N ALA A 53 -8.34 17.94 16.79
CA ALA A 53 -8.59 16.78 17.64
C ALA A 53 -9.93 16.20 17.19
N SER A 54 -9.91 15.03 16.59
CA SER A 54 -11.12 14.30 16.19
C SER A 54 -11.17 12.95 16.85
N ALA A 55 -12.38 12.51 17.12
CA ALA A 55 -12.69 11.14 17.52
C ALA A 55 -13.87 10.68 16.67
N ASP A 56 -13.66 9.69 15.89
CA ASP A 56 -14.63 9.11 14.97
C ASP A 56 -14.82 7.64 15.34
N ASP A 57 -16.07 7.21 15.45
CA ASP A 57 -16.42 5.81 15.56
C ASP A 57 -17.64 5.51 14.70
N GLY A 58 -17.71 4.31 14.16
CA GLY A 58 -18.83 3.96 13.30
C GLY A 58 -18.72 2.63 12.61
N TYR A 59 -19.87 2.24 12.07
CA TYR A 59 -20.03 1.05 11.24
C TYR A 59 -20.09 1.43 9.78
N SER A 60 -19.66 0.49 8.95
CA SER A 60 -19.94 0.48 7.53
C SER A 60 -20.30 -0.94 7.12
N LEU A 61 -21.36 -1.09 6.36
CA LEU A 61 -21.87 -2.36 5.85
C LEU A 61 -22.15 -2.25 4.36
N GLY A 62 -21.60 -3.15 3.57
CA GLY A 62 -21.87 -3.27 2.14
C GLY A 62 -22.43 -4.65 1.83
N ILE A 63 -23.42 -4.70 0.95
CA ILE A 63 -24.02 -5.93 0.45
C ILE A 63 -23.79 -6.05 -1.05
N ARG A 64 -23.19 -7.15 -1.46
CA ARG A 64 -23.05 -7.57 -2.87
C ARG A 64 -23.98 -8.74 -3.11
N VAL A 65 -24.78 -8.69 -4.16
CA VAL A 65 -25.73 -9.75 -4.51
C VAL A 65 -25.49 -10.19 -5.94
N LEU A 66 -25.69 -11.49 -6.19
CA LEU A 66 -25.80 -12.04 -7.53
C LEU A 66 -27.22 -12.53 -7.77
N LYS A 67 -27.74 -12.26 -8.97
CA LYS A 67 -29.01 -12.76 -9.48
C LYS A 67 -28.79 -13.23 -10.92
N GLY A 68 -28.73 -14.53 -11.13
CA GLY A 68 -28.19 -15.08 -12.37
C GLY A 68 -26.75 -14.63 -12.58
N GLN A 69 -26.50 -13.98 -13.70
CA GLN A 69 -25.19 -13.40 -14.04
C GLN A 69 -25.10 -11.88 -13.80
N GLN A 70 -26.08 -11.32 -13.09
CA GLN A 70 -26.14 -9.90 -12.80
C GLN A 70 -25.69 -9.63 -11.37
N GLN A 71 -25.02 -8.51 -11.15
CA GLN A 71 -24.47 -8.11 -9.85
C GLN A 71 -25.06 -6.78 -9.40
N GLY A 72 -25.47 -6.70 -8.14
CA GLY A 72 -25.85 -5.45 -7.48
C GLY A 72 -25.06 -5.23 -6.21
N PHE A 73 -24.91 -3.97 -5.86
CA PHE A 73 -24.20 -3.53 -4.67
C PHE A 73 -24.86 -2.30 -4.07
N ALA A 74 -24.94 -2.28 -2.74
CA ALA A 74 -25.33 -1.11 -1.96
C ALA A 74 -24.62 -1.12 -0.59
N SER A 75 -24.49 0.04 0.04
CA SER A 75 -23.85 0.17 1.35
C SER A 75 -24.52 1.23 2.21
N CYS A 76 -24.33 1.13 3.55
CA CYS A 76 -24.74 2.13 4.53
C CYS A 76 -23.76 2.15 5.72
N ASN A 77 -23.90 3.19 6.54
CA ASN A 77 -23.13 3.34 7.79
C ASN A 77 -24.02 3.11 9.03
N SER A 78 -25.04 2.28 8.90
CA SER A 78 -26.04 2.04 9.93
C SER A 78 -26.15 0.55 10.26
N THR A 79 -26.52 0.27 11.50
CA THR A 79 -26.90 -1.08 11.98
C THR A 79 -28.40 -1.25 12.20
N GLU A 80 -29.19 -0.21 11.86
CA GLU A 80 -30.64 -0.21 12.05
C GLU A 80 -31.34 -1.14 11.04
N PRO A 81 -32.21 -2.06 11.50
CA PRO A 81 -32.82 -3.07 10.64
C PRO A 81 -33.61 -2.50 9.45
N SER A 82 -34.23 -1.34 9.59
CA SER A 82 -34.96 -0.66 8.50
C SER A 82 -34.04 -0.27 7.35
N GLU A 83 -32.91 0.35 7.66
CA GLU A 83 -31.89 0.78 6.69
C GLU A 83 -31.18 -0.43 6.06
N LEU A 84 -30.85 -1.46 6.85
CA LEU A 84 -30.30 -2.71 6.33
C LEU A 84 -31.23 -3.38 5.32
N LYS A 85 -32.54 -3.38 5.58
CA LYS A 85 -33.54 -3.91 4.65
C LYS A 85 -33.60 -3.07 3.37
N GLU A 86 -33.53 -1.76 3.49
CA GLU A 86 -33.55 -0.84 2.34
C GLU A 86 -32.36 -1.08 1.42
N ILE A 87 -31.12 -1.16 1.95
CA ILE A 87 -29.95 -1.39 1.11
C ILE A 87 -29.94 -2.80 0.49
N ALA A 88 -30.47 -3.81 1.19
CA ALA A 88 -30.64 -5.14 0.62
C ALA A 88 -31.55 -5.11 -0.61
N MET A 89 -32.68 -4.44 -0.51
CA MET A 89 -33.64 -4.29 -1.64
C MET A 89 -33.02 -3.48 -2.78
N LYS A 90 -32.30 -2.40 -2.45
CA LYS A 90 -31.59 -1.58 -3.45
C LYS A 90 -30.52 -2.37 -4.21
N ALA A 91 -29.74 -3.22 -3.53
CA ALA A 91 -28.77 -4.08 -4.18
C ALA A 91 -29.44 -5.06 -5.16
N ILE A 92 -30.59 -5.65 -4.79
CA ILE A 92 -31.38 -6.52 -5.68
C ILE A 92 -31.91 -5.75 -6.89
N GLU A 93 -32.43 -4.53 -6.68
CA GLU A 93 -32.89 -3.68 -7.77
C GLU A 93 -31.77 -3.35 -8.75
N ILE A 94 -30.61 -2.93 -8.24
CA ILE A 94 -29.41 -2.65 -9.05
C ILE A 94 -28.99 -3.89 -9.86
N ALA A 95 -29.00 -5.07 -9.24
CA ALA A 95 -28.70 -6.31 -9.96
C ALA A 95 -29.63 -6.52 -11.15
N GLY A 96 -30.92 -6.21 -11.00
CA GLY A 96 -31.88 -6.36 -12.09
C GLY A 96 -31.68 -5.46 -13.31
N PHE A 97 -30.91 -4.37 -13.16
CA PHE A 97 -30.56 -3.44 -14.24
C PHE A 97 -29.10 -3.56 -14.71
N SER A 98 -28.28 -4.30 -13.99
CA SER A 98 -26.86 -4.46 -14.32
C SER A 98 -26.68 -5.39 -15.53
N PRO A 99 -25.66 -5.14 -16.36
CA PRO A 99 -25.34 -6.07 -17.45
C PRO A 99 -24.93 -7.43 -16.88
N ALA A 100 -25.34 -8.50 -17.57
CA ALA A 100 -24.93 -9.84 -17.23
C ALA A 100 -23.42 -10.04 -17.53
N ASN A 101 -22.73 -10.64 -16.60
CA ASN A 101 -21.33 -11.03 -16.77
C ASN A 101 -21.11 -12.43 -16.17
N PRO A 102 -20.70 -13.43 -16.98
CA PRO A 102 -20.52 -14.80 -16.53
C PRO A 102 -19.42 -14.97 -15.50
N HIS A 103 -18.55 -13.97 -15.33
CA HIS A 103 -17.43 -14.04 -14.41
C HIS A 103 -17.73 -13.52 -12.99
N TYR A 104 -18.88 -12.91 -12.77
CA TYR A 104 -19.29 -12.56 -11.41
C TYR A 104 -19.45 -13.79 -10.55
N SER A 105 -18.74 -13.84 -9.43
CA SER A 105 -18.82 -14.94 -8.50
C SER A 105 -18.68 -14.51 -7.05
N ILE A 106 -19.36 -15.24 -6.17
CA ILE A 106 -19.19 -15.22 -4.72
C ILE A 106 -19.00 -16.68 -4.33
N ASN A 107 -17.92 -17.00 -3.65
CA ASN A 107 -17.56 -18.38 -3.34
C ASN A 107 -17.55 -18.63 -1.84
N LEU A 108 -17.73 -19.90 -1.45
CA LEU A 108 -17.43 -20.33 -0.09
C LEU A 108 -15.93 -20.25 0.12
N SER A 109 -15.51 -19.46 1.10
CA SER A 109 -14.09 -19.35 1.47
C SER A 109 -13.69 -20.47 2.43
N ALA A 110 -12.45 -20.93 2.31
CA ALA A 110 -11.86 -21.85 3.26
C ALA A 110 -11.68 -21.19 4.64
N ASN A 111 -11.51 -21.99 5.68
CA ASN A 111 -11.12 -21.47 6.99
C ASN A 111 -9.71 -20.88 6.93
N VAL A 112 -9.51 -19.77 7.63
CA VAL A 112 -8.19 -19.16 7.78
C VAL A 112 -7.21 -20.18 8.39
N PRO A 113 -6.04 -20.40 7.76
CA PRO A 113 -5.04 -21.32 8.26
C PRO A 113 -4.57 -21.00 9.68
N THR A 114 -4.21 -22.02 10.45
CA THR A 114 -3.78 -21.83 11.85
C THR A 114 -2.48 -21.06 12.00
N ASN A 115 -1.65 -21.00 10.98
CA ASN A 115 -0.37 -20.29 10.93
C ASN A 115 -0.48 -18.88 10.33
N SER A 116 -1.67 -18.43 9.87
CA SER A 116 -1.88 -17.04 9.43
C SER A 116 -1.72 -16.06 10.60
N PRO A 117 -1.50 -14.76 10.33
CA PRO A 117 -1.38 -13.77 11.37
C PRO A 117 -2.64 -13.76 12.24
N LYS A 118 -2.42 -13.75 13.53
CA LYS A 118 -3.48 -13.65 14.54
C LYS A 118 -3.10 -12.56 15.53
N ASN A 119 -4.12 -11.98 16.15
CA ASN A 119 -3.92 -10.95 17.19
C ASN A 119 -3.16 -9.71 16.64
N LEU A 120 -3.69 -9.11 15.59
CA LEU A 120 -3.23 -7.81 15.11
C LEU A 120 -3.65 -6.67 16.04
N LEU A 121 -4.37 -7.00 17.10
CA LEU A 121 -4.85 -6.09 18.12
C LEU A 121 -3.84 -6.02 19.28
N ASP A 122 -3.26 -4.86 19.52
CA ASP A 122 -2.53 -4.56 20.75
C ASP A 122 -3.53 -4.06 21.83
N PRO A 123 -3.74 -4.80 22.92
CA PRO A 123 -4.65 -4.36 23.99
C PRO A 123 -4.28 -3.01 24.59
N ALA A 124 -2.99 -2.63 24.59
CA ALA A 124 -2.54 -1.35 25.11
C ALA A 124 -3.03 -0.16 24.27
N LEU A 125 -3.34 -0.37 22.96
CA LEU A 125 -3.87 0.68 22.09
C LEU A 125 -5.37 0.91 22.28
N ILE A 126 -6.12 -0.07 22.81
CA ILE A 126 -7.56 0.07 23.04
C ILE A 126 -7.85 1.11 24.13
N ASP A 127 -7.04 1.07 25.18
CA ASP A 127 -7.26 1.88 26.39
C ASP A 127 -6.27 3.04 26.51
N ILE A 128 -5.63 3.42 25.39
CA ILE A 128 -4.61 4.48 25.42
C ILE A 128 -5.24 5.83 25.78
N SER A 129 -4.55 6.57 26.66
CA SER A 129 -5.06 7.86 27.09
C SER A 129 -4.88 8.93 26.02
N LEU A 130 -5.81 9.87 25.96
CA LEU A 130 -5.67 11.06 25.13
C LEU A 130 -4.39 11.86 25.48
N GLN A 131 -3.95 11.80 26.74
CA GLN A 131 -2.72 12.43 27.17
C GLN A 131 -1.49 11.78 26.51
N THR A 132 -1.43 10.45 26.46
CA THR A 132 -0.34 9.73 25.79
C THR A 132 -0.28 10.08 24.29
N GLN A 133 -1.43 10.15 23.62
CA GLN A 133 -1.50 10.56 22.22
C GLN A 133 -1.02 11.99 22.01
N LYS A 134 -1.39 12.92 22.89
CA LYS A 134 -0.86 14.30 22.89
C LYS A 134 0.65 14.33 23.08
N ASP A 135 1.18 13.51 23.97
CA ASP A 135 2.62 13.45 24.22
C ASP A 135 3.37 12.89 23.00
N TRP A 136 2.85 11.87 22.32
CA TRP A 136 3.39 11.39 21.07
C TRP A 136 3.34 12.43 19.94
N THR A 137 2.25 13.19 19.85
CA THR A 137 2.15 14.27 18.86
C THR A 137 3.16 15.39 19.16
N ARG A 138 3.38 15.72 20.44
CA ARG A 138 4.42 16.67 20.82
C ARG A 138 5.84 16.15 20.55
N LEU A 139 6.10 14.85 20.75
CA LEU A 139 7.37 14.24 20.40
C LEU A 139 7.64 14.35 18.90
N LEU A 140 6.66 13.99 18.07
CA LEU A 140 6.74 14.08 16.61
C LEU A 140 7.09 15.49 16.14
N VAL A 141 6.28 16.46 16.54
CA VAL A 141 6.44 17.85 16.13
C VAL A 141 7.67 18.47 16.78
N GLY A 142 7.91 18.19 18.08
CA GLY A 142 9.07 18.70 18.80
C GLY A 142 10.40 18.24 18.20
N GLU A 143 10.46 17.01 17.68
CA GLU A 143 11.65 16.54 16.96
C GLU A 143 11.79 17.25 15.61
N ALA A 144 10.69 17.40 14.87
CA ALA A 144 10.70 18.02 13.56
C ALA A 144 11.14 19.49 13.55
N ILE A 145 10.74 20.27 14.56
CA ILE A 145 11.04 21.71 14.62
C ILE A 145 12.37 22.07 15.31
N LYS A 146 13.19 21.07 15.71
CA LYS A 146 14.53 21.31 16.28
C LYS A 146 15.44 22.06 15.31
N ASP A 147 15.41 21.70 14.02
CA ASP A 147 16.11 22.46 13.01
C ASP A 147 15.21 23.59 12.50
N LYS A 148 15.66 24.82 12.73
CA LYS A 148 14.90 26.03 12.36
C LYS A 148 14.76 26.25 10.86
N ARG A 149 15.50 25.51 10.05
CA ARG A 149 15.35 25.52 8.58
C ARG A 149 14.18 24.68 8.12
N PHE A 150 13.70 23.73 8.92
CA PHE A 150 12.47 23.00 8.62
C PHE A 150 11.25 23.83 8.99
N ARG A 151 10.35 23.99 8.05
CA ARG A 151 9.05 24.63 8.22
C ARG A 151 7.96 23.58 8.23
N LEU A 152 7.47 23.29 9.43
CA LEU A 152 6.33 22.39 9.63
C LEU A 152 5.08 23.01 9.03
N ASN A 153 4.39 22.25 8.17
CA ASN A 153 3.02 22.55 7.76
C ASN A 153 2.02 21.83 8.68
N GLU A 154 2.12 20.52 8.75
CA GLU A 154 1.25 19.67 9.57
C GLU A 154 2.03 18.49 10.16
N GLY A 155 1.66 18.11 11.39
CA GLY A 155 2.08 16.87 12.04
C GLY A 155 0.92 16.25 12.79
N SER A 156 0.69 14.96 12.66
CA SER A 156 -0.41 14.30 13.36
C SER A 156 -0.07 12.90 13.84
N VAL A 157 -0.71 12.50 14.94
CA VAL A 157 -0.72 11.11 15.43
C VAL A 157 -2.17 10.64 15.47
N GLU A 158 -2.41 9.48 14.91
CA GLU A 158 -3.69 8.81 14.85
C GLU A 158 -3.59 7.45 15.55
N ILE A 159 -4.60 7.12 16.34
CA ILE A 159 -4.72 5.81 16.98
C ILE A 159 -6.06 5.24 16.58
N GLY A 160 -6.06 4.02 16.08
CA GLY A 160 -7.26 3.34 15.64
C GLY A 160 -7.35 1.90 16.09
N THR A 161 -8.58 1.45 16.31
CA THR A 161 -8.95 0.04 16.40
C THR A 161 -10.02 -0.25 15.39
N SER A 162 -9.98 -1.42 14.76
CA SER A 162 -10.96 -1.80 13.75
C SER A 162 -11.38 -3.26 13.87
N LEU A 163 -12.59 -3.54 13.41
CA LEU A 163 -13.11 -4.87 13.14
C LEU A 163 -13.42 -4.96 11.64
N SER A 164 -13.01 -6.05 11.03
CA SER A 164 -13.34 -6.39 9.64
C SER A 164 -14.07 -7.70 9.61
N LEU A 165 -15.20 -7.75 8.89
CA LEU A 165 -16.09 -8.90 8.83
C LEU A 165 -16.47 -9.19 7.38
N VAL A 166 -16.43 -10.46 6.99
CA VAL A 166 -17.00 -10.95 5.73
C VAL A 166 -17.89 -12.15 6.00
N LEU A 167 -19.15 -12.03 5.55
CA LEU A 167 -20.14 -13.11 5.57
C LEU A 167 -20.68 -13.35 4.16
N ASN A 168 -21.02 -14.60 3.83
CA ASN A 168 -21.82 -14.84 2.63
C ASN A 168 -22.87 -15.96 2.85
N SER A 169 -23.83 -16.03 1.92
CA SER A 169 -24.93 -16.99 1.97
C SER A 169 -24.49 -18.44 1.73
N LEU A 170 -23.23 -18.68 1.37
CA LEU A 170 -22.66 -20.00 1.17
C LEU A 170 -21.99 -20.54 2.44
N GLY A 171 -21.87 -19.71 3.49
CA GLY A 171 -21.30 -20.09 4.78
C GLY A 171 -19.92 -19.50 5.12
N THR A 172 -19.38 -18.62 4.32
CA THR A 172 -18.19 -17.84 4.70
C THR A 172 -18.52 -16.98 5.92
N HIS A 173 -17.64 -17.04 6.93
CA HIS A 173 -17.69 -16.20 8.12
C HIS A 173 -16.25 -15.92 8.56
N GLN A 174 -15.73 -14.75 8.26
CA GLN A 174 -14.39 -14.30 8.64
C GLN A 174 -14.49 -13.01 9.42
N LEU A 175 -13.76 -12.93 10.54
CA LEU A 175 -13.70 -11.75 11.39
C LEU A 175 -12.27 -11.54 11.90
N GLU A 176 -11.78 -10.33 11.78
CA GLU A 176 -10.46 -9.90 12.26
C GLU A 176 -10.59 -8.59 13.05
N ALA A 177 -9.76 -8.46 14.08
CA ALA A 177 -9.61 -7.22 14.85
C ALA A 177 -8.18 -6.72 14.71
N ASP A 178 -8.02 -5.42 14.49
CA ASP A 178 -6.72 -4.75 14.31
C ASP A 178 -6.65 -3.47 15.14
N SER A 179 -5.43 -3.05 15.48
CA SER A 179 -5.15 -1.75 16.06
C SER A 179 -3.82 -1.21 15.57
N ALA A 180 -3.75 0.12 15.45
CA ALA A 180 -2.53 0.78 15.00
C ALA A 180 -2.38 2.19 15.59
N VAL A 181 -1.12 2.61 15.70
CA VAL A 181 -0.70 4.00 15.83
C VAL A 181 -0.10 4.42 14.50
N GLY A 182 -0.68 5.41 13.87
CA GLY A 182 -0.15 6.05 12.68
C GLY A 182 0.33 7.47 12.99
N TRP A 183 1.33 7.93 12.28
CA TRP A 183 1.77 9.33 12.35
C TRP A 183 2.22 9.83 11.00
N SER A 184 2.11 11.14 10.81
CA SER A 184 2.52 11.79 9.58
C SER A 184 3.12 13.16 9.88
N LEU A 185 4.04 13.58 9.01
CA LEU A 185 4.57 14.94 8.96
C LEU A 185 4.52 15.45 7.53
N MET A 186 4.27 16.75 7.39
CA MET A 186 4.36 17.48 6.15
C MET A 186 5.07 18.81 6.39
N GLY A 187 6.03 19.16 5.53
CA GLY A 187 6.77 20.39 5.67
C GLY A 187 7.75 20.62 4.54
N MET A 188 8.55 21.67 4.66
CA MET A 188 9.58 22.07 3.68
C MET A 188 10.80 22.65 4.38
N GLY A 189 11.92 22.66 3.67
CA GLY A 189 13.17 23.34 4.09
C GLY A 189 13.20 24.77 3.60
N VAL A 190 13.67 25.70 4.47
CA VAL A 190 13.85 27.12 4.12
C VAL A 190 15.16 27.62 4.72
N GLU A 191 16.10 28.07 3.88
CA GLU A 191 17.37 28.67 4.28
C GLU A 191 17.69 29.86 3.40
N GLY A 192 17.51 31.06 3.94
CA GLY A 192 17.61 32.29 3.15
C GLY A 192 16.58 32.33 2.02
N ASN A 193 17.07 32.37 0.78
CA ASN A 193 16.24 32.34 -0.42
C ASN A 193 16.03 30.93 -0.97
N ASN A 194 16.69 29.91 -0.39
CA ASN A 194 16.54 28.54 -0.81
C ASN A 194 15.33 27.92 -0.11
N ILE A 195 14.39 27.42 -0.90
CA ILE A 195 13.15 26.80 -0.42
C ILE A 195 12.99 25.48 -1.18
N THR A 196 12.78 24.39 -0.44
CA THR A 196 12.43 23.09 -1.03
C THR A 196 10.95 23.04 -1.38
N SER A 197 10.56 22.11 -2.23
CA SER A 197 9.13 21.74 -2.33
C SER A 197 8.64 21.14 -1.02
N PHE A 198 7.31 21.14 -0.81
CA PHE A 198 6.70 20.36 0.26
C PHE A 198 7.00 18.89 0.09
N ASP A 199 7.29 18.25 1.22
CA ASP A 199 7.41 16.81 1.31
C ASP A 199 6.58 16.27 2.47
N TYR A 200 6.24 14.98 2.44
CA TYR A 200 5.45 14.33 3.45
C TYR A 200 5.87 12.87 3.63
N PHE A 201 5.63 12.34 4.80
CA PHE A 201 5.67 10.90 5.06
C PHE A 201 4.55 10.49 6.01
N SER A 202 4.22 9.21 5.98
CA SER A 202 3.37 8.56 6.97
C SER A 202 3.93 7.20 7.32
N GLN A 203 3.81 6.82 8.59
CA GLN A 203 4.20 5.50 9.08
C GLN A 203 3.21 5.02 10.13
N MET A 204 3.21 3.72 10.40
CA MET A 204 2.39 3.12 11.42
C MET A 204 3.11 1.97 12.13
N VAL A 205 2.64 1.67 13.32
CA VAL A 205 2.99 0.44 14.08
C VAL A 205 1.75 -0.13 14.74
N ARG A 206 1.76 -1.42 15.03
CA ARG A 206 0.71 -2.10 15.79
C ARG A 206 1.01 -2.24 17.27
N SER A 207 2.13 -1.72 17.74
CA SER A 207 2.56 -1.81 19.14
C SER A 207 2.67 -0.44 19.78
N ALA A 208 1.95 -0.21 20.88
CA ALA A 208 2.06 0.99 21.69
C ALA A 208 3.49 1.17 22.26
N ALA A 209 4.15 0.06 22.59
CA ALA A 209 5.50 0.10 23.17
C ALA A 209 6.57 0.61 22.21
N GLU A 210 6.38 0.42 20.90
CA GLU A 210 7.33 0.86 19.87
C GLU A 210 7.07 2.28 19.35
N ALA A 211 5.85 2.80 19.55
CA ALA A 211 5.39 4.03 18.90
C ALA A 211 6.31 5.23 19.18
N GLY A 212 6.64 5.48 20.45
CA GLY A 212 7.44 6.66 20.86
C GLY A 212 8.80 6.74 20.18
N ASP A 213 9.57 5.66 20.20
CA ASP A 213 10.91 5.61 19.62
C ASP A 213 10.86 5.73 18.09
N LYS A 214 9.92 5.04 17.44
CA LYS A 214 9.75 5.09 15.99
C LYS A 214 9.28 6.46 15.51
N ILE A 215 8.40 7.13 16.25
CA ILE A 215 7.98 8.52 15.98
C ILE A 215 9.19 9.46 15.95
N VAL A 216 10.04 9.41 16.98
CA VAL A 216 11.24 10.27 17.08
C VAL A 216 12.22 9.98 15.96
N PHE A 217 12.48 8.69 15.69
CA PHE A 217 13.42 8.27 14.65
C PHE A 217 12.96 8.73 13.25
N SER A 218 11.69 8.47 12.90
CA SER A 218 11.16 8.83 11.59
C SER A 218 11.05 10.34 11.38
N ALA A 219 10.66 11.10 12.41
CA ALA A 219 10.63 12.57 12.34
C ALA A 219 12.01 13.15 12.04
N ARG A 220 13.05 12.66 12.74
CA ARG A 220 14.45 13.08 12.53
C ARG A 220 14.92 12.78 11.11
N ASN A 221 14.68 11.58 10.63
CA ASN A 221 15.09 11.16 9.28
C ASN A 221 14.39 11.99 8.22
N PHE A 222 13.08 12.16 8.34
CA PHE A 222 12.31 12.97 7.39
C PHE A 222 12.81 14.41 7.30
N VAL A 223 13.04 15.06 8.44
CA VAL A 223 13.59 16.43 8.46
C VAL A 223 14.97 16.48 7.79
N ALA A 224 15.84 15.50 8.08
CA ALA A 224 17.16 15.42 7.45
C ALA A 224 17.03 15.28 5.92
N GLU A 225 16.12 14.44 5.43
CA GLU A 225 15.86 14.26 4.00
C GLU A 225 15.36 15.55 3.34
N VAL A 226 14.39 16.23 3.94
CA VAL A 226 13.89 17.50 3.42
C VAL A 226 14.98 18.57 3.35
N LEU A 227 15.79 18.70 4.40
CA LEU A 227 16.85 19.72 4.48
C LEU A 227 18.04 19.44 3.54
N ARG A 228 18.27 18.20 3.15
CA ARG A 228 19.26 17.85 2.13
C ARG A 228 18.99 18.56 0.80
N ASN A 229 17.73 18.81 0.47
CA ASN A 229 17.31 19.47 -0.75
C ASN A 229 17.48 21.01 -0.75
N LEU A 230 18.07 21.61 0.29
CA LEU A 230 18.36 23.04 0.35
C LEU A 230 19.61 23.44 -0.45
N GLN A 231 20.57 22.52 -0.59
CA GLN A 231 21.81 22.76 -1.36
C GLN A 231 21.73 22.01 -2.69
N ILE A 232 21.29 22.69 -3.71
CA ILE A 232 21.05 22.12 -5.03
C ILE A 232 22.05 22.64 -6.05
N GLY A 233 22.49 21.73 -6.91
CA GLY A 233 23.29 22.02 -8.12
C GLY A 233 22.55 21.58 -9.39
N LYS A 234 23.25 21.62 -10.50
CA LYS A 234 22.74 21.20 -11.80
C LYS A 234 23.31 19.84 -12.18
N SER A 235 22.49 18.98 -12.74
CA SER A 235 22.94 17.74 -13.35
C SER A 235 23.25 17.93 -14.84
N GLU A 236 24.06 17.03 -15.40
CA GLU A 236 24.29 16.93 -16.83
C GLU A 236 23.30 15.94 -17.46
N SER A 237 22.95 16.16 -18.72
CA SER A 237 22.15 15.19 -19.46
C SER A 237 23.03 14.04 -19.95
N TYR A 238 22.56 12.81 -19.73
CA TYR A 238 23.26 11.60 -20.19
C TYR A 238 22.27 10.44 -20.35
N LYS A 239 22.72 9.35 -20.95
CA LYS A 239 22.05 8.06 -20.92
C LYS A 239 23.03 7.01 -20.37
N GLY A 240 22.63 6.31 -19.32
CA GLY A 240 23.50 5.33 -18.66
C GLY A 240 22.98 4.88 -17.30
N MET A 241 23.90 4.56 -16.40
CA MET A 241 23.59 4.03 -15.09
C MET A 241 23.00 5.05 -14.14
N VAL A 242 21.94 4.64 -13.44
CA VAL A 242 21.26 5.38 -12.38
C VAL A 242 21.07 4.44 -11.19
N ILE A 243 21.27 4.94 -9.99
CA ILE A 243 20.96 4.23 -8.75
C ILE A 243 19.57 4.68 -8.30
N PHE A 244 18.68 3.71 -8.08
CA PHE A 244 17.37 3.91 -7.49
C PHE A 244 17.39 3.40 -6.06
N THR A 245 17.21 4.29 -5.09
CA THR A 245 17.07 3.88 -3.68
C THR A 245 15.74 3.17 -3.45
N PRO A 246 15.51 2.46 -2.35
CA PRO A 246 14.32 1.64 -2.12
C PRO A 246 13.00 2.37 -2.42
N ARG A 247 12.86 3.62 -1.97
CA ARG A 247 11.67 4.42 -2.25
C ARG A 247 11.47 4.69 -3.75
N ALA A 248 12.54 5.07 -4.45
CA ALA A 248 12.48 5.33 -5.89
C ALA A 248 12.17 4.05 -6.70
N VAL A 249 12.67 2.90 -6.27
CA VAL A 249 12.33 1.60 -6.86
C VAL A 249 10.83 1.34 -6.80
N LEU A 250 10.21 1.60 -5.65
CA LEU A 250 8.76 1.44 -5.48
C LEU A 250 7.98 2.46 -6.30
N ASP A 251 8.35 3.74 -6.22
CA ASP A 251 7.64 4.83 -6.89
C ASP A 251 7.63 4.65 -8.42
N VAL A 252 8.75 4.21 -9.02
CA VAL A 252 8.92 4.13 -10.48
C VAL A 252 8.59 2.76 -11.03
N LEU A 253 9.20 1.72 -10.45
CA LEU A 253 9.29 0.41 -11.10
C LEU A 253 8.22 -0.57 -10.59
N ILE A 254 8.09 -0.70 -9.29
CA ILE A 254 7.24 -1.73 -8.70
C ILE A 254 5.76 -1.34 -8.75
N SER A 255 5.42 -0.06 -8.53
CA SER A 255 4.04 0.42 -8.65
C SER A 255 3.46 0.16 -10.06
N SER A 256 4.26 0.44 -11.10
CA SER A 256 3.87 0.17 -12.48
C SER A 256 3.85 -1.33 -12.80
N LEU A 257 4.80 -2.09 -12.25
CA LEU A 257 4.86 -3.55 -12.42
C LEU A 257 3.63 -4.23 -11.80
N SER A 258 3.15 -3.76 -10.65
CA SER A 258 2.00 -4.35 -9.95
C SER A 258 0.71 -4.31 -10.78
N TYR A 259 0.54 -3.32 -11.66
CA TYR A 259 -0.58 -3.30 -12.62
C TYR A 259 -0.61 -4.55 -13.49
N HIS A 260 0.55 -5.00 -13.98
CA HIS A 260 0.65 -6.18 -14.85
C HIS A 260 0.56 -7.51 -14.09
N LEU A 261 0.57 -7.48 -12.77
CA LEU A 261 0.36 -8.64 -11.90
C LEU A 261 -1.09 -8.73 -11.40
N ASN A 262 -1.93 -7.75 -11.72
CA ASN A 262 -3.34 -7.70 -11.37
C ASN A 262 -4.16 -8.65 -12.26
N GLY A 263 -4.82 -9.63 -11.65
CA GLY A 263 -5.57 -10.64 -12.35
C GLY A 263 -6.72 -10.14 -13.21
N ARG A 264 -7.34 -9.00 -12.86
CA ARG A 264 -8.38 -8.38 -13.69
C ARG A 264 -7.79 -7.85 -14.99
N VAL A 265 -6.62 -7.22 -14.92
CA VAL A 265 -5.85 -6.75 -16.10
C VAL A 265 -5.52 -7.92 -17.02
N ILE A 266 -5.15 -9.07 -16.43
CA ILE A 266 -4.88 -10.30 -17.19
C ILE A 266 -6.14 -10.85 -17.84
N ALA A 267 -7.26 -10.89 -17.10
CA ALA A 267 -8.54 -11.38 -17.60
C ALA A 267 -9.09 -10.52 -18.75
N GLU A 268 -8.85 -9.22 -18.71
CA GLU A 268 -9.28 -8.25 -19.72
C GLU A 268 -8.28 -8.09 -20.89
N ASN A 269 -7.11 -8.76 -20.81
CA ASN A 269 -6.01 -8.65 -21.79
C ASN A 269 -5.56 -7.20 -22.02
N THR A 270 -5.53 -6.38 -20.99
CA THR A 270 -5.10 -4.98 -21.03
C THR A 270 -3.67 -4.77 -20.53
N GLY A 271 -3.03 -5.80 -19.98
CA GLY A 271 -1.66 -5.79 -19.50
C GLY A 271 -0.64 -6.32 -20.52
N LYS A 272 0.64 -6.27 -20.11
CA LYS A 272 1.77 -6.80 -20.88
C LYS A 272 1.75 -8.31 -20.97
N TRP A 273 1.39 -8.98 -19.86
CA TRP A 273 1.48 -10.43 -19.72
C TRP A 273 0.10 -11.08 -19.78
N THR A 274 0.13 -12.36 -20.04
CA THR A 274 -1.05 -13.23 -20.11
C THR A 274 -0.79 -14.52 -19.30
N LEU A 275 -1.78 -15.39 -19.18
CA LEU A 275 -1.59 -16.71 -18.56
C LEU A 275 -0.51 -17.55 -19.25
N LYS A 276 -0.23 -17.32 -20.54
CA LYS A 276 0.78 -18.06 -21.29
C LYS A 276 2.20 -17.70 -20.88
N ASP A 277 2.37 -16.54 -20.23
CA ASP A 277 3.66 -16.06 -19.77
C ASP A 277 4.04 -16.62 -18.38
N ARG A 278 3.13 -17.37 -17.72
CA ARG A 278 3.46 -18.11 -16.50
C ARG A 278 4.53 -19.16 -16.77
N GLU A 279 5.44 -19.32 -15.81
CA GLU A 279 6.61 -20.20 -15.87
C GLU A 279 7.62 -19.81 -16.96
N ILE A 280 7.51 -18.60 -17.53
CA ILE A 280 8.46 -18.05 -18.52
C ILE A 280 9.32 -16.97 -17.86
N PRO A 281 10.63 -16.91 -18.16
CA PRO A 281 11.47 -15.78 -17.76
C PRO A 281 11.00 -14.50 -18.47
N ILE A 282 10.61 -13.49 -17.67
CA ILE A 282 10.08 -12.21 -18.17
C ILE A 282 10.93 -11.00 -17.74
N LEU A 283 11.74 -11.17 -16.69
CA LEU A 283 12.61 -10.15 -16.12
C LEU A 283 14.00 -10.73 -15.81
N ASN A 284 14.87 -9.91 -15.22
CA ASN A 284 16.21 -10.33 -14.83
C ASN A 284 16.17 -11.46 -13.81
N LYS A 285 17.01 -12.48 -14.00
CA LYS A 285 17.13 -13.63 -13.09
C LYS A 285 17.54 -13.28 -11.64
N ALA A 286 18.05 -12.09 -11.41
CA ALA A 286 18.37 -11.63 -10.06
C ALA A 286 17.12 -11.13 -9.31
N LEU A 287 15.99 -10.92 -10.01
CA LEU A 287 14.79 -10.29 -9.44
C LEU A 287 13.82 -11.36 -8.92
N THR A 288 13.46 -11.25 -7.65
CA THR A 288 12.40 -12.05 -7.03
C THR A 288 11.46 -11.10 -6.31
N LEU A 289 10.16 -11.16 -6.66
CA LEU A 289 9.10 -10.34 -6.10
C LEU A 289 8.04 -11.24 -5.47
N THR A 290 7.73 -10.98 -4.21
CA THR A 290 6.69 -11.67 -3.45
C THR A 290 5.68 -10.69 -2.89
N ASP A 291 4.45 -11.12 -2.67
CA ASP A 291 3.49 -10.42 -1.81
C ASP A 291 3.32 -11.21 -0.51
N ASN A 292 3.46 -10.54 0.64
CA ASN A 292 3.39 -11.22 1.93
C ASN A 292 2.41 -10.54 2.91
N PRO A 293 1.16 -11.02 2.96
CA PRO A 293 0.14 -10.50 3.88
C PRO A 293 0.36 -10.90 5.34
N TRP A 294 1.40 -11.65 5.67
CA TRP A 294 1.62 -12.16 7.03
C TRP A 294 2.71 -11.42 7.82
N LEU A 295 3.22 -10.34 7.27
CA LEU A 295 4.17 -9.46 7.96
C LEU A 295 3.43 -8.57 8.95
N LYS A 296 3.48 -8.92 10.25
CA LYS A 296 2.70 -8.26 11.32
C LYS A 296 2.96 -6.76 11.47
N ASP A 297 4.18 -6.33 11.18
CA ASP A 297 4.59 -4.93 11.31
C ASP A 297 4.28 -4.11 10.06
N ARG A 298 3.54 -4.68 9.10
CA ARG A 298 3.16 -4.02 7.85
C ARG A 298 1.68 -3.67 7.83
N SER A 299 1.37 -2.58 7.16
CA SER A 299 -0.01 -2.08 7.04
C SER A 299 -0.94 -3.05 6.29
N GLY A 300 -0.43 -3.77 5.29
CA GLY A 300 -1.19 -4.77 4.52
C GLY A 300 -1.31 -6.15 5.19
N CYS A 301 -0.95 -6.28 6.49
CA CYS A 301 -1.10 -7.55 7.19
C CYS A 301 -2.58 -7.88 7.43
N SER A 302 -3.02 -9.04 6.95
CA SER A 302 -4.39 -9.54 7.12
C SER A 302 -4.43 -11.06 7.00
N SER A 303 -5.40 -11.70 7.67
CA SER A 303 -5.60 -13.15 7.61
C SER A 303 -6.55 -13.59 6.50
N PHE A 304 -7.37 -12.68 5.96
CA PHE A 304 -8.26 -12.90 4.83
C PHE A 304 -8.44 -11.60 4.03
N ASP A 305 -8.85 -11.74 2.78
CA ASP A 305 -9.08 -10.63 1.87
C ASP A 305 -10.52 -10.06 1.95
N ARG A 306 -10.83 -9.07 1.14
CA ARG A 306 -12.15 -8.41 1.07
C ARG A 306 -13.31 -9.37 0.73
N GLU A 307 -13.06 -10.53 0.16
CA GLU A 307 -14.07 -11.57 -0.16
C GLU A 307 -14.05 -12.73 0.85
N GLY A 308 -13.28 -12.59 1.94
CA GLY A 308 -13.13 -13.60 2.98
C GLY A 308 -12.22 -14.77 2.59
N THR A 309 -11.52 -14.69 1.47
CA THR A 309 -10.53 -15.69 1.08
C THR A 309 -9.30 -15.58 1.98
N PRO A 310 -8.83 -16.69 2.61
CA PRO A 310 -7.61 -16.66 3.40
C PRO A 310 -6.42 -16.16 2.58
N THR A 311 -5.64 -15.26 3.18
CA THR A 311 -4.40 -14.77 2.59
C THR A 311 -3.24 -15.73 2.84
N ALA A 312 -2.25 -15.69 1.97
CA ALA A 312 -0.99 -16.41 2.13
C ALA A 312 0.13 -15.69 1.36
N PRO A 313 1.40 -15.85 1.80
CA PRO A 313 2.53 -15.38 1.02
C PRO A 313 2.48 -15.94 -0.40
N LEU A 314 2.61 -15.05 -1.40
CA LEU A 314 2.50 -15.40 -2.82
C LEU A 314 3.78 -15.00 -3.55
N SER A 315 4.44 -15.98 -4.20
CA SER A 315 5.52 -15.68 -5.13
C SER A 315 4.93 -15.19 -6.45
N LEU A 316 5.18 -13.92 -6.78
CA LEU A 316 4.72 -13.31 -8.02
C LEU A 316 5.74 -13.55 -9.14
N ILE A 317 7.01 -13.26 -8.86
CA ILE A 317 8.14 -13.48 -9.75
C ILE A 317 9.24 -14.17 -8.95
N ASP A 318 9.76 -15.28 -9.43
CA ASP A 318 10.88 -16.01 -8.84
C ASP A 318 12.05 -16.06 -9.80
N ARG A 319 13.15 -15.40 -9.47
CA ARG A 319 14.36 -15.30 -10.30
C ARG A 319 14.03 -14.96 -11.76
N GLY A 320 13.26 -13.89 -11.93
CA GLY A 320 12.84 -13.38 -13.21
C GLY A 320 11.72 -14.17 -13.92
N VAL A 321 11.29 -15.31 -13.35
CA VAL A 321 10.22 -16.16 -13.90
C VAL A 321 8.87 -15.75 -13.30
N LEU A 322 7.89 -15.45 -14.15
CA LEU A 322 6.52 -15.14 -13.72
C LEU A 322 5.85 -16.40 -13.13
N LYS A 323 5.44 -16.31 -11.86
CA LYS A 323 4.83 -17.45 -11.16
C LYS A 323 3.32 -17.30 -11.01
N ASN A 324 2.86 -16.16 -10.50
CA ASN A 324 1.46 -15.96 -10.17
C ASN A 324 1.01 -14.53 -10.48
N PHE A 325 -0.30 -14.37 -10.45
CA PHE A 325 -1.00 -13.09 -10.46
C PHE A 325 -1.81 -12.92 -9.17
N CYS A 326 -2.07 -11.68 -8.78
CA CYS A 326 -2.99 -11.36 -7.69
C CYS A 326 -4.43 -11.51 -8.18
N LEU A 327 -5.21 -12.42 -7.58
CA LEU A 327 -6.55 -12.78 -8.04
C LEU A 327 -7.59 -12.58 -6.93
N ASP A 328 -8.68 -11.89 -7.25
CA ASP A 328 -9.94 -11.97 -6.54
C ASP A 328 -10.84 -13.08 -7.14
N HIS A 329 -12.07 -13.25 -6.65
CA HIS A 329 -12.99 -14.26 -7.19
C HIS A 329 -13.36 -13.99 -8.65
N TYR A 330 -13.54 -12.72 -9.05
CA TYR A 330 -13.85 -12.36 -10.43
C TYR A 330 -12.73 -12.78 -11.39
N ALA A 331 -11.51 -12.34 -11.12
CA ALA A 331 -10.36 -12.65 -11.96
C ALA A 331 -10.07 -14.16 -11.97
N ALA A 332 -10.16 -14.80 -10.81
CA ALA A 332 -9.99 -16.24 -10.69
C ALA A 332 -10.98 -17.03 -11.56
N HIS A 333 -12.26 -16.64 -11.51
CA HIS A 333 -13.31 -17.28 -12.33
C HIS A 333 -13.09 -17.02 -13.82
N ALA A 334 -12.78 -15.78 -14.21
CA ALA A 334 -12.52 -15.43 -15.61
C ALA A 334 -11.32 -16.19 -16.21
N LEU A 335 -10.29 -16.43 -15.39
CA LEU A 335 -9.05 -17.12 -15.79
C LEU A 335 -9.08 -18.64 -15.53
N GLN A 336 -10.17 -19.18 -14.98
CA GLN A 336 -10.30 -20.58 -14.57
C GLN A 336 -9.21 -21.02 -13.58
N LEU A 337 -8.90 -20.16 -12.64
CA LEU A 337 -7.93 -20.35 -11.54
C LEU A 337 -8.65 -20.25 -10.17
N SER A 338 -7.90 -20.45 -9.10
CA SER A 338 -8.36 -20.16 -7.73
C SER A 338 -7.96 -18.74 -7.32
N SER A 339 -8.81 -18.09 -6.49
CA SER A 339 -8.44 -16.82 -5.85
C SER A 339 -7.15 -16.99 -5.05
N THR A 340 -6.33 -15.94 -5.06
CA THR A 340 -5.07 -15.89 -4.32
C THR A 340 -5.18 -15.07 -3.04
N GLY A 341 -6.40 -14.66 -2.65
CA GLY A 341 -6.62 -13.86 -1.45
C GLY A 341 -6.20 -12.39 -1.63
N HIS A 342 -6.43 -11.83 -2.80
CA HIS A 342 -6.02 -10.45 -3.13
C HIS A 342 -7.20 -9.53 -3.47
N ALA A 343 -8.41 -9.90 -3.05
CA ALA A 343 -9.54 -8.99 -3.13
C ALA A 343 -9.33 -7.80 -2.19
N ALA A 344 -9.45 -6.60 -2.69
CA ALA A 344 -9.26 -5.36 -1.96
C ALA A 344 -10.52 -4.49 -1.98
N GLY A 345 -10.56 -3.50 -1.10
CA GLY A 345 -11.67 -2.57 -0.93
C GLY A 345 -12.35 -2.72 0.43
N GLY A 346 -13.25 -1.80 0.72
CA GLY A 346 -13.99 -1.76 1.97
C GLY A 346 -15.50 -2.02 1.78
N PRO A 347 -16.27 -1.87 2.87
CA PRO A 347 -17.73 -2.07 2.83
C PRO A 347 -18.47 -1.12 1.88
N SER A 348 -17.90 0.01 1.49
CA SER A 348 -18.51 1.00 0.61
C SER A 348 -18.21 0.82 -0.88
N SER A 349 -17.48 -0.25 -1.25
CA SER A 349 -17.07 -0.51 -2.64
C SER A 349 -17.24 -1.97 -3.04
N LEU A 350 -17.34 -2.21 -4.34
CA LEU A 350 -17.15 -3.54 -4.92
C LEU A 350 -15.70 -3.99 -4.74
N PRO A 351 -15.43 -5.30 -4.66
CA PRO A 351 -14.08 -5.83 -4.64
C PRO A 351 -13.27 -5.41 -5.88
N THR A 352 -12.02 -5.09 -5.64
CA THR A 352 -10.99 -4.87 -6.66
C THR A 352 -9.82 -5.80 -6.37
N VAL A 353 -8.73 -5.73 -7.14
CA VAL A 353 -7.51 -6.49 -6.86
C VAL A 353 -6.40 -5.52 -6.45
N SER A 354 -5.72 -5.84 -5.34
CA SER A 354 -4.52 -5.14 -4.88
C SER A 354 -3.56 -6.10 -4.20
N THR A 355 -2.31 -5.72 -4.12
CA THR A 355 -1.28 -6.39 -3.30
C THR A 355 -1.46 -6.01 -1.83
N HIS A 356 -0.89 -6.80 -0.93
CA HIS A 356 -0.84 -6.55 0.52
C HIS A 356 0.46 -5.84 0.91
N ASN A 357 1.57 -6.55 0.88
CA ASN A 357 2.90 -6.02 1.17
C ASN A 357 3.89 -6.59 0.15
N LEU A 358 4.17 -5.82 -0.89
CA LEU A 358 5.15 -6.21 -1.90
C LEU A 358 6.56 -6.19 -1.31
N CYS A 359 7.29 -7.27 -1.52
CA CYS A 359 8.66 -7.43 -1.10
C CYS A 359 9.52 -7.79 -2.31
N LEU A 360 10.31 -6.83 -2.77
CA LEU A 360 11.41 -7.10 -3.69
C LEU A 360 12.58 -7.65 -2.87
N MET A 361 12.98 -8.86 -3.18
CA MET A 361 13.99 -9.57 -2.40
C MET A 361 15.37 -8.95 -2.57
N ALA A 362 16.13 -8.95 -1.48
CA ALA A 362 17.52 -8.53 -1.43
C ALA A 362 18.40 -9.29 -2.44
N GLY A 363 19.37 -8.59 -3.01
CA GLY A 363 20.49 -9.19 -3.74
C GLY A 363 21.60 -9.68 -2.82
N ASN A 364 22.80 -9.83 -3.37
CA ASN A 364 23.98 -10.30 -2.63
C ASN A 364 25.05 -9.21 -2.43
N SER A 365 24.91 -8.08 -3.09
CA SER A 365 25.94 -7.05 -3.14
C SER A 365 25.74 -6.02 -2.02
N PRO A 366 26.76 -5.65 -1.25
CA PRO A 366 26.67 -4.50 -0.36
C PRO A 366 26.25 -3.25 -1.13
N GLU A 367 25.43 -2.40 -0.52
CA GLU A 367 24.91 -1.20 -1.20
C GLU A 367 26.05 -0.32 -1.75
N ASP A 368 27.12 -0.12 -1.00
CA ASP A 368 28.31 0.63 -1.44
C ASP A 368 28.94 0.11 -2.74
N SER A 369 28.80 -1.19 -3.03
CA SER A 369 29.34 -1.77 -4.26
C SER A 369 28.59 -1.30 -5.51
N LEU A 370 27.30 -0.95 -5.40
CA LEU A 370 26.54 -0.38 -6.50
C LEU A 370 27.08 0.98 -6.90
N TYR A 371 27.44 1.81 -5.91
CA TYR A 371 28.04 3.13 -6.16
C TYR A 371 29.44 3.00 -6.78
N GLN A 372 30.25 2.08 -6.27
CA GLN A 372 31.58 1.80 -6.83
C GLN A 372 31.47 1.31 -8.28
N ARG A 373 30.51 0.44 -8.57
CA ARG A 373 30.29 -0.10 -9.91
C ARG A 373 29.82 0.97 -10.89
N ALA A 374 28.91 1.84 -10.46
CA ALA A 374 28.50 3.00 -11.28
C ALA A 374 29.70 3.89 -11.60
N ALA A 375 30.54 4.25 -10.59
CA ALA A 375 31.72 5.08 -10.75
C ALA A 375 32.84 4.47 -11.63
N GLN A 376 32.94 3.14 -11.67
CA GLN A 376 33.90 2.44 -12.55
C GLN A 376 33.47 2.46 -14.02
N ASN A 377 32.17 2.54 -14.30
CA ASN A 377 31.63 2.43 -15.64
C ASN A 377 31.30 3.79 -16.26
N GLN A 378 31.10 4.84 -15.46
CA GLN A 378 30.81 6.19 -15.95
C GLN A 378 31.34 7.26 -14.99
N LYS A 379 31.74 8.41 -15.54
CA LYS A 379 32.33 9.50 -14.78
C LYS A 379 31.36 10.11 -13.76
N SER A 380 30.11 10.27 -14.18
CA SER A 380 29.08 10.89 -13.36
C SER A 380 27.75 10.11 -13.46
N PHE A 381 26.99 10.07 -12.39
CA PHE A 381 25.70 9.37 -12.32
C PHE A 381 24.75 10.02 -11.32
N LEU A 382 23.48 9.71 -11.50
CA LEU A 382 22.40 10.15 -10.64
C LEU A 382 22.02 9.06 -9.64
N VAL A 383 21.78 9.46 -8.38
CA VAL A 383 21.12 8.63 -7.38
C VAL A 383 19.73 9.21 -7.11
N VAL A 384 18.69 8.43 -7.33
CA VAL A 384 17.29 8.88 -7.24
C VAL A 384 16.69 8.37 -5.92
N HIS A 385 16.23 9.28 -5.06
CA HIS A 385 15.61 8.93 -3.79
C HIS A 385 14.09 8.86 -3.87
N ARG A 386 13.47 9.71 -4.69
CA ARG A 386 12.02 9.76 -4.91
C ARG A 386 11.72 10.12 -6.35
N TYR A 387 10.51 9.81 -6.76
CA TYR A 387 10.06 10.08 -8.13
C TYR A 387 8.69 10.75 -8.12
N SER A 388 8.51 11.69 -9.03
CA SER A 388 7.22 12.30 -9.31
C SER A 388 7.03 12.38 -10.82
N GLY A 389 6.21 11.52 -11.36
CA GLY A 389 6.00 11.43 -12.80
C GLY A 389 4.84 10.51 -13.13
N GLN A 390 4.78 10.13 -14.39
CA GLN A 390 3.79 9.22 -14.91
C GLN A 390 4.46 7.99 -15.53
N SER A 391 3.76 6.88 -15.49
CA SER A 391 4.10 5.65 -16.20
C SER A 391 2.92 5.29 -17.10
N ASP A 392 3.21 4.89 -18.33
CA ASP A 392 2.20 4.28 -19.18
C ASP A 392 1.95 2.84 -18.69
N PRO A 393 0.76 2.53 -18.20
CA PRO A 393 0.50 1.21 -17.64
C PRO A 393 0.49 0.09 -18.69
N VAL A 394 0.45 0.38 -19.99
CA VAL A 394 0.43 -0.61 -21.06
C VAL A 394 1.83 -0.85 -21.61
N THR A 395 2.55 0.22 -21.97
CA THR A 395 3.89 0.10 -22.56
C THR A 395 4.98 -0.07 -21.52
N GLY A 396 4.75 0.37 -20.29
CA GLY A 396 5.73 0.41 -19.21
C GLY A 396 6.71 1.59 -19.30
N ASP A 397 6.49 2.53 -20.23
CA ASP A 397 7.33 3.73 -20.33
C ASP A 397 7.07 4.66 -19.15
N PHE A 398 8.13 5.18 -18.57
CA PHE A 398 8.03 6.17 -17.49
C PHE A 398 8.80 7.44 -17.83
N SER A 399 8.29 8.58 -17.40
CA SER A 399 8.96 9.88 -17.48
C SER A 399 8.51 10.78 -16.34
N GLY A 400 9.46 11.39 -15.64
CA GLY A 400 9.15 12.28 -14.54
C GLY A 400 10.39 12.84 -13.85
N VAL A 401 10.15 13.58 -12.77
CA VAL A 401 11.18 14.28 -12.02
C VAL A 401 11.75 13.37 -10.93
N ALA A 402 13.07 13.23 -10.94
CA ALA A 402 13.83 12.66 -9.83
C ALA A 402 13.86 13.67 -8.67
N LYS A 403 13.17 13.38 -7.59
CA LYS A 403 13.13 14.22 -6.39
C LYS A 403 14.19 13.79 -5.38
N GLY A 404 14.84 14.77 -4.73
CA GLY A 404 15.90 14.51 -3.78
C GLY A 404 17.10 13.77 -4.38
N ALA A 405 17.28 13.88 -5.69
CA ALA A 405 18.34 13.16 -6.38
C ALA A 405 19.72 13.75 -6.09
N GLU A 406 20.73 12.88 -6.08
CA GLU A 406 22.13 13.25 -5.87
C GLU A 406 22.93 13.14 -7.16
N TRP A 407 23.79 14.12 -7.40
CA TRP A 407 24.78 14.08 -8.48
C TRP A 407 26.12 13.58 -7.95
N TRP A 408 26.59 12.52 -8.54
CA TRP A 408 27.86 11.87 -8.20
C TRP A 408 28.87 12.01 -9.34
N VAL A 409 30.13 12.31 -9.01
CA VAL A 409 31.25 12.42 -9.97
C VAL A 409 32.46 11.68 -9.43
N ASN A 410 33.07 10.80 -10.21
CA ASN A 410 34.22 9.98 -9.83
C ASN A 410 34.02 9.20 -8.52
N GLY A 411 32.78 8.76 -8.24
CA GLY A 411 32.47 8.01 -7.03
C GLY A 411 32.25 8.85 -5.76
N GLU A 412 32.19 10.16 -5.88
CA GLU A 412 31.92 11.08 -4.77
C GLU A 412 30.67 11.90 -5.03
N ARG A 413 29.82 12.00 -3.99
CA ARG A 413 28.64 12.85 -4.04
C ARG A 413 29.07 14.33 -4.06
N GLN A 414 28.55 15.08 -5.02
CA GLN A 414 28.83 16.51 -5.18
C GLN A 414 27.75 17.37 -4.49
N TYR A 415 26.48 17.18 -4.87
CA TYR A 415 25.34 17.96 -4.40
C TYR A 415 24.02 17.25 -4.72
N TYR A 416 22.93 17.76 -4.18
CA TYR A 416 21.58 17.42 -4.62
C TYR A 416 21.22 18.19 -5.87
N VAL A 417 20.36 17.63 -6.72
CA VAL A 417 19.95 18.26 -7.97
C VAL A 417 18.47 18.57 -7.99
N GLN A 418 18.12 19.67 -8.61
CA GLN A 418 16.73 20.10 -8.80
C GLN A 418 16.27 19.74 -10.22
N GLU A 419 14.97 19.41 -10.34
CA GLU A 419 14.25 19.30 -11.62
C GLU A 419 14.92 18.43 -12.70
N THR A 420 15.67 17.42 -12.27
CA THR A 420 16.27 16.45 -13.18
C THR A 420 15.21 15.45 -13.64
N LEU A 421 15.00 15.39 -14.96
CA LEU A 421 14.07 14.42 -15.53
C LEU A 421 14.78 13.07 -15.75
N ILE A 422 14.07 12.01 -15.43
CA ILE A 422 14.46 10.64 -15.78
C ILE A 422 13.38 9.99 -16.63
N SER A 423 13.79 9.16 -17.58
CA SER A 423 12.87 8.37 -18.39
C SER A 423 13.48 7.04 -18.80
N GLY A 424 12.60 6.06 -19.00
CA GLY A 424 12.97 4.70 -19.38
C GLY A 424 11.73 3.82 -19.55
N ASN A 425 11.97 2.51 -19.56
CA ASN A 425 10.91 1.51 -19.63
C ASN A 425 11.10 0.49 -18.51
N ILE A 426 10.04 0.20 -17.74
CA ILE A 426 10.14 -0.66 -16.54
C ILE A 426 10.54 -2.10 -16.89
N PHE A 427 10.11 -2.63 -18.02
CA PHE A 427 10.42 -4.00 -18.42
C PHE A 427 11.88 -4.13 -18.86
N GLU A 428 12.43 -3.10 -19.50
CA GLU A 428 13.85 -3.04 -19.83
C GLU A 428 14.69 -2.83 -18.57
N ALA A 429 14.30 -1.88 -17.73
CA ALA A 429 14.97 -1.54 -16.47
C ALA A 429 15.06 -2.73 -15.51
N LEU A 430 13.98 -3.48 -15.33
CA LEU A 430 13.95 -4.69 -14.49
C LEU A 430 14.37 -5.97 -15.25
N GLY A 431 14.58 -5.88 -16.55
CA GLY A 431 15.03 -6.96 -17.42
C GLY A 431 16.52 -6.90 -17.72
N LYS A 432 16.84 -6.55 -18.97
CA LYS A 432 18.20 -6.55 -19.51
C LYS A 432 19.10 -5.46 -18.93
N ASP A 433 18.51 -4.34 -18.48
CA ASP A 433 19.24 -3.15 -18.02
C ASP A 433 19.49 -3.17 -16.49
N LEU A 434 18.94 -4.13 -15.75
CA LEU A 434 19.23 -4.34 -14.33
C LEU A 434 20.66 -4.87 -14.15
N VAL A 435 21.51 -4.07 -13.52
CA VAL A 435 22.92 -4.37 -13.34
C VAL A 435 23.17 -5.07 -12.00
N GLU A 436 22.61 -4.55 -10.91
CA GLU A 436 22.88 -5.05 -9.56
C GLU A 436 21.77 -4.70 -8.56
N ILE A 437 21.60 -5.54 -7.53
CA ILE A 437 20.64 -5.40 -6.44
C ILE A 437 21.39 -5.43 -5.12
N SER A 438 21.12 -4.47 -4.22
CA SER A 438 21.74 -4.45 -2.89
C SER A 438 21.24 -5.59 -1.98
N LYS A 439 22.04 -5.95 -0.98
CA LYS A 439 21.61 -6.87 0.07
C LYS A 439 20.84 -6.16 1.19
N GLU A 440 21.03 -4.87 1.34
CA GLU A 440 20.31 -4.03 2.27
C GLU A 440 18.92 -3.73 1.68
N THR A 441 17.88 -3.81 2.52
CA THR A 441 16.49 -3.47 2.17
C THR A 441 15.96 -2.40 3.12
N GLU A 442 14.97 -1.67 2.66
CA GLU A 442 14.23 -0.70 3.46
C GLU A 442 12.73 -0.94 3.35
N VAL A 443 12.04 -0.71 4.46
CA VAL A 443 10.58 -0.75 4.54
C VAL A 443 10.02 0.63 4.29
N ILE A 444 9.20 0.75 3.29
CA ILE A 444 8.61 2.00 2.84
C ILE A 444 7.15 2.07 3.27
N ASP A 445 6.76 3.20 3.88
CA ASP A 445 5.39 3.51 4.32
C ASP A 445 4.74 2.41 5.17
N SER A 446 5.56 1.65 5.89
CA SER A 446 5.12 0.48 6.69
C SER A 446 4.38 -0.60 5.86
N ALA A 447 4.60 -0.68 4.58
CA ALA A 447 3.96 -1.64 3.66
C ALA A 447 4.99 -2.45 2.87
N GLU A 448 5.55 -1.85 1.85
CA GLU A 448 6.44 -2.52 0.90
C GLU A 448 7.87 -2.57 1.40
N GLU A 449 8.66 -3.48 0.82
CA GLU A 449 10.09 -3.61 1.09
C GLU A 449 10.87 -3.70 -0.21
N SER A 450 11.97 -2.95 -0.29
CA SER A 450 12.81 -2.92 -1.49
C SER A 450 14.29 -2.75 -1.14
N PRO A 451 15.20 -3.36 -1.90
CA PRO A 451 16.62 -3.00 -1.98
C PRO A 451 16.84 -1.77 -2.85
N THR A 452 18.06 -1.26 -2.85
CA THR A 452 18.61 -0.31 -3.83
C THR A 452 18.95 -1.06 -5.13
N LEU A 453 18.62 -0.47 -6.28
CA LEU A 453 18.90 -1.02 -7.61
C LEU A 453 19.88 -0.12 -8.39
N LEU A 454 20.85 -0.73 -9.06
CA LEU A 454 21.66 -0.12 -10.12
C LEU A 454 21.11 -0.55 -11.48
N ILE A 455 20.67 0.40 -12.28
CA ILE A 455 20.04 0.18 -13.58
C ILE A 455 20.78 0.99 -14.63
N ASP A 456 21.10 0.36 -15.76
CA ASP A 456 21.73 1.02 -16.92
C ASP A 456 20.67 1.55 -17.91
N ASN A 457 21.15 2.27 -18.92
CA ASN A 457 20.34 2.71 -20.06
C ASN A 457 19.15 3.67 -19.71
N ILE A 458 19.18 4.29 -18.54
CA ILE A 458 18.20 5.31 -18.12
C ILE A 458 18.59 6.65 -18.75
N SER A 459 17.62 7.35 -19.33
CA SER A 459 17.81 8.70 -19.85
C SER A 459 17.65 9.73 -18.74
N VAL A 460 18.67 10.54 -18.54
CA VAL A 460 18.70 11.65 -17.56
C VAL A 460 18.78 12.94 -18.35
N THR A 461 17.85 13.86 -18.10
CA THR A 461 17.86 15.20 -18.69
C THR A 461 18.09 16.21 -17.56
N GLY A 462 19.29 16.81 -17.57
CA GLY A 462 19.70 17.80 -16.59
C GLY A 462 18.92 19.10 -16.70
N GLY A 463 18.71 19.76 -15.53
CA GLY A 463 18.04 21.05 -15.40
C GLY A 463 19.02 22.22 -15.21
#